data_e0e6c6ff6f4296faf82c211872117dda
#
_entry.id   e0e6c6ff6f4296faf82c211872117dda
#
_cell.length_a   1.000
_cell.length_b   1.000
_cell.length_c   1.000
_cell.angle_alpha   90.00
_cell.angle_beta   90.00
_cell.angle_gamma   90.00
#
_symmetry.space_group_name_H-M   'P 1'
#
loop_
_entity.id
_entity.type
_entity.pdbx_description
1 polymer ?
#
loop_
_entity_poly.entity_id
_entity_poly.type
_entity_poly.pdbx_seq_one_letter_code
_entity_poly.pdbx_strand_id
1 'polypeptide(L)'
;AIPCNTFGDVVARITDYSKAVLKTPWSCSGRGVRYVRDIDKNTERWIWKTLEKQGYIMVEPYYDKVKDFGMEFTSFADGTVRYEGLSLFRTLNGTYVGSVLATEDEKRSMLTKYIPKDLLDSICRYICDWMSREINGQYVGPFGVDMMIIKTHSGLKVNPCVEINLRRTMGHVALSLSPTTREQQCLMNIGYDGNSYHMRIINDHELLY
;
A
#
# COMPACT_ATOMS: atom_id res chain seq x y z
N ALA A 1 6.64 10.98 0.29
CA ALA A 1 5.59 11.93 -0.09
C ALA A 1 5.90 13.31 0.51
N ILE A 2 5.62 14.37 -0.24
CA ILE A 2 5.84 15.76 0.21
C ILE A 2 4.50 16.48 0.10
N PRO A 3 4.00 17.12 1.17
CA PRO A 3 2.81 17.95 1.08
C PRO A 3 3.13 19.25 0.34
N CYS A 4 2.29 19.60 -0.64
CA CYS A 4 2.38 20.80 -1.44
C CYS A 4 1.09 21.62 -1.27
N ASN A 5 1.19 22.84 -0.76
CA ASN A 5 0.04 23.67 -0.43
C ASN A 5 -0.29 24.69 -1.55
N THR A 6 0.59 24.86 -2.53
CA THR A 6 0.39 25.76 -3.66
C THR A 6 0.55 25.01 -4.99
N PHE A 7 -0.06 25.57 -6.04
CA PHE A 7 0.12 25.04 -7.40
C PHE A 7 1.59 25.10 -7.83
N GLY A 8 2.32 26.16 -7.48
CA GLY A 8 3.74 26.31 -7.78
C GLY A 8 4.60 25.21 -7.16
N ASP A 9 4.32 24.82 -5.90
CA ASP A 9 5.04 23.73 -5.23
C ASP A 9 4.79 22.40 -5.95
N VAL A 10 3.55 22.12 -6.36
CA VAL A 10 3.20 20.90 -7.11
C VAL A 10 3.96 20.86 -8.43
N VAL A 11 3.98 21.97 -9.19
CA VAL A 11 4.72 22.08 -10.46
C VAL A 11 6.20 21.82 -10.26
N ALA A 12 6.82 22.47 -9.26
CA ALA A 12 8.24 22.31 -8.96
C ALA A 12 8.58 20.83 -8.68
N ARG A 13 7.76 20.12 -7.87
CA ARG A 13 7.99 18.71 -7.57
C ARG A 13 7.80 17.78 -8.78
N ILE A 14 6.82 18.06 -9.65
CA ILE A 14 6.67 17.30 -10.89
C ILE A 14 7.90 17.46 -11.77
N THR A 15 8.44 18.68 -11.86
CA THR A 15 9.66 18.98 -12.62
C THR A 15 10.86 18.23 -12.04
N ASP A 16 11.06 18.29 -10.71
CA ASP A 16 12.17 17.61 -10.01
C ASP A 16 12.15 16.10 -10.25
N TYR A 17 10.97 15.47 -10.27
CA TYR A 17 10.82 14.03 -10.39
C TYR A 17 10.71 13.54 -11.83
N SER A 18 10.53 14.41 -12.82
CA SER A 18 10.25 14.07 -14.23
C SER A 18 9.00 13.23 -14.46
N LYS A 19 8.55 12.48 -13.48
CA LYS A 19 7.29 11.74 -13.41
C LYS A 19 6.89 11.60 -11.93
N ALA A 20 5.70 12.06 -11.60
CA ALA A 20 5.22 12.12 -10.22
C ALA A 20 3.89 11.39 -10.03
N VAL A 21 3.61 11.04 -8.78
CA VAL A 21 2.30 10.59 -8.32
C VAL A 21 1.73 11.67 -7.42
N LEU A 22 0.55 12.17 -7.78
CA LEU A 22 -0.21 13.13 -6.98
C LEU A 22 -1.28 12.36 -6.22
N LYS A 23 -1.39 12.60 -4.92
CA LYS A 23 -2.41 11.98 -4.06
C LYS A 23 -3.19 13.05 -3.31
N THR A 24 -4.52 12.95 -3.34
CA THR A 24 -5.34 13.78 -2.47
C THR A 24 -5.23 13.28 -1.03
N PRO A 25 -5.18 14.17 -0.02
CA PRO A 25 -5.10 13.79 1.39
C PRO A 25 -6.25 12.86 1.83
N TRP A 26 -7.45 13.18 1.39
CA TRP A 26 -8.67 12.44 1.73
C TRP A 26 -9.27 11.82 0.48
N SER A 27 -9.05 10.53 0.31
CA SER A 27 -9.64 9.74 -0.77
C SER A 27 -9.77 8.27 -0.37
N CYS A 28 -10.42 7.49 -1.22
CA CYS A 28 -10.52 6.05 -1.03
C CYS A 28 -10.38 5.31 -2.37
N SER A 29 -9.89 4.09 -2.30
CA SER A 29 -9.84 3.16 -3.45
C SER A 29 -9.16 3.73 -4.70
N GLY A 30 -8.05 4.47 -4.53
CA GLY A 30 -7.25 5.01 -5.62
C GLY A 30 -7.88 6.17 -6.41
N ARG A 31 -9.10 6.62 -6.06
CA ARG A 31 -9.80 7.70 -6.80
C ARG A 31 -9.09 9.04 -6.72
N GLY A 32 -8.31 9.27 -5.68
CA GLY A 32 -7.54 10.49 -5.46
C GLY A 32 -6.10 10.43 -5.96
N VAL A 33 -5.75 9.47 -6.81
CA VAL A 33 -4.38 9.28 -7.31
C VAL A 33 -4.30 9.67 -8.79
N ARG A 34 -3.26 10.44 -9.15
CA ARG A 34 -2.93 10.77 -10.55
C ARG A 34 -1.45 10.53 -10.83
N TYR A 35 -1.18 9.93 -11.96
CA TYR A 35 0.17 9.75 -12.49
C TYR A 35 0.44 10.86 -13.49
N VAL A 36 1.44 11.70 -13.25
CA VAL A 36 1.66 12.93 -14.00
C VAL A 36 3.12 12.99 -14.48
N ARG A 37 3.30 13.25 -15.75
CA ARG A 37 4.59 13.63 -16.34
C ARG A 37 4.53 15.11 -16.73
N ASP A 38 3.47 15.49 -17.45
CA ASP A 38 3.20 16.83 -17.92
C ASP A 38 1.83 17.30 -17.40
N ILE A 39 1.70 18.57 -17.11
CA ILE A 39 0.46 19.14 -16.58
C ILE A 39 -0.40 19.60 -17.77
N ASP A 40 -1.41 18.79 -18.10
CA ASP A 40 -2.45 19.19 -19.03
C ASP A 40 -3.55 20.00 -18.30
N LYS A 41 -4.48 20.60 -19.07
CA LYS A 41 -5.59 21.41 -18.54
C LYS A 41 -6.49 20.64 -17.56
N ASN A 42 -6.62 19.33 -17.71
CA ASN A 42 -7.44 18.51 -16.81
C ASN A 42 -6.73 18.27 -15.48
N THR A 43 -5.44 17.99 -15.53
CA THR A 43 -4.58 17.85 -14.36
C THR A 43 -4.46 19.16 -13.60
N GLU A 44 -4.24 20.28 -14.30
CA GLU A 44 -4.23 21.61 -13.71
C GLU A 44 -5.52 21.92 -12.96
N ARG A 45 -6.68 21.73 -13.59
CA ARG A 45 -8.00 21.94 -12.97
C ARG A 45 -8.19 21.05 -11.74
N TRP A 46 -7.73 19.81 -11.81
CA TRP A 46 -7.83 18.87 -10.69
C TRP A 46 -6.95 19.29 -9.52
N ILE A 47 -5.71 19.77 -9.78
CA ILE A 47 -4.81 20.29 -8.77
C ILE A 47 -5.48 21.47 -8.04
N TRP A 48 -5.95 22.48 -8.78
CA TRP A 48 -6.62 23.64 -8.20
C TRP A 48 -7.82 23.26 -7.35
N LYS A 49 -8.69 22.40 -7.86
CA LYS A 49 -9.86 21.93 -7.11
C LYS A 49 -9.49 21.13 -5.85
N THR A 50 -8.39 20.41 -5.86
CA THR A 50 -7.93 19.66 -4.70
C THR A 50 -7.34 20.59 -3.65
N LEU A 51 -6.49 21.52 -4.04
CA LEU A 51 -5.92 22.54 -3.15
C LEU A 51 -7.02 23.37 -2.48
N GLU A 52 -8.02 23.81 -3.25
CA GLU A 52 -9.16 24.56 -2.72
C GLU A 52 -9.97 23.77 -1.69
N LYS A 53 -10.25 22.48 -1.98
CA LYS A 53 -11.10 21.63 -1.12
C LYS A 53 -10.40 21.00 0.07
N GLN A 54 -9.13 20.66 -0.08
CA GLN A 54 -8.40 19.82 0.88
C GLN A 54 -7.14 20.48 1.43
N GLY A 55 -6.78 21.67 0.92
CA GLY A 55 -5.69 22.50 1.43
C GLY A 55 -4.31 22.11 0.89
N TYR A 56 -4.07 20.85 0.53
CA TYR A 56 -2.78 20.39 0.01
C TYR A 56 -2.92 19.13 -0.86
N ILE A 57 -1.84 18.81 -1.57
CA ILE A 57 -1.67 17.58 -2.35
C ILE A 57 -0.36 16.92 -1.92
N MET A 58 -0.38 15.62 -1.72
CA MET A 58 0.84 14.85 -1.53
C MET A 58 1.47 14.56 -2.89
N VAL A 59 2.74 14.89 -3.06
CA VAL A 59 3.51 14.62 -4.29
C VAL A 59 4.63 13.64 -3.99
N GLU A 60 4.71 12.59 -4.80
CA GLU A 60 5.70 11.52 -4.69
C GLU A 60 6.39 11.32 -6.05
N PRO A 61 7.66 10.87 -6.07
CA PRO A 61 8.24 10.38 -7.32
C PRO A 61 7.48 9.14 -7.81
N TYR A 62 7.35 9.00 -9.11
CA TYR A 62 6.86 7.75 -9.70
C TYR A 62 7.93 6.67 -9.59
N TYR A 63 7.56 5.53 -9.04
CA TYR A 63 8.46 4.38 -8.93
C TYR A 63 8.10 3.29 -9.94
N ASP A 64 9.12 2.64 -10.48
CA ASP A 64 8.96 1.44 -11.33
C ASP A 64 8.62 0.25 -10.43
N LYS A 65 7.34 0.06 -10.24
CA LYS A 65 6.79 -0.95 -9.32
C LYS A 65 6.94 -2.36 -9.88
N VAL A 66 7.48 -3.26 -9.06
CA VAL A 66 7.60 -4.70 -9.34
C VAL A 66 6.49 -5.49 -8.67
N LYS A 67 6.27 -5.25 -7.37
CA LYS A 67 5.26 -5.95 -6.55
C LYS A 67 4.67 -5.03 -5.49
N ASP A 68 3.37 -5.21 -5.22
CA ASP A 68 2.71 -4.65 -4.04
C ASP A 68 2.69 -5.69 -2.92
N PHE A 69 2.84 -5.25 -1.69
CA PHE A 69 2.60 -6.05 -0.48
C PHE A 69 2.29 -5.14 0.69
N GLY A 70 1.77 -5.68 1.76
CA GLY A 70 1.49 -4.95 2.99
C GLY A 70 1.95 -5.73 4.21
N MET A 71 2.04 -5.01 5.31
CA MET A 71 2.14 -5.57 6.65
C MET A 71 0.94 -5.10 7.47
N GLU A 72 0.33 -6.05 8.16
CA GLU A 72 -0.86 -5.80 8.98
C GLU A 72 -0.48 -5.79 10.46
N PHE A 73 -1.09 -4.87 11.21
CA PHE A 73 -0.77 -4.60 12.61
C PHE A 73 -2.03 -4.35 13.43
N THR A 74 -1.87 -4.44 14.75
CA THR A 74 -2.86 -3.98 15.73
C THR A 74 -2.19 -3.04 16.73
N SER A 75 -2.79 -1.87 16.95
CA SER A 75 -2.41 -0.94 18.01
C SER A 75 -3.31 -1.12 19.23
N PHE A 76 -2.73 -1.04 20.42
CA PHE A 76 -3.39 -1.23 21.71
C PHE A 76 -3.46 0.07 22.51
N ALA A 77 -4.35 0.10 23.50
CA ALA A 77 -4.57 1.27 24.35
C ALA A 77 -3.35 1.66 25.21
N ASP A 78 -2.45 0.73 25.48
CA ASP A 78 -1.19 0.96 26.18
C ASP A 78 -0.09 1.55 25.28
N GLY A 79 -0.41 1.85 24.01
CA GLY A 79 0.50 2.38 23.01
C GLY A 79 1.34 1.32 22.29
N THR A 80 1.23 0.04 22.67
CA THR A 80 1.95 -1.02 21.98
C THR A 80 1.38 -1.30 20.60
N VAL A 81 2.25 -1.75 19.66
CA VAL A 81 1.87 -2.16 18.32
C VAL A 81 2.37 -3.58 18.07
N ARG A 82 1.48 -4.45 17.63
CA ARG A 82 1.78 -5.84 17.30
C ARG A 82 1.64 -6.07 15.80
N TYR A 83 2.62 -6.76 15.23
CA TYR A 83 2.56 -7.29 13.88
C TYR A 83 1.61 -8.51 13.81
N GLU A 84 0.75 -8.54 12.80
CA GLU A 84 -0.23 -9.60 12.59
C GLU A 84 0.13 -10.52 11.41
N GLY A 85 0.83 -10.01 10.40
CA GLY A 85 1.28 -10.82 9.26
C GLY A 85 1.46 -10.04 7.96
N LEU A 86 1.98 -10.74 6.95
CA LEU A 86 2.15 -10.25 5.59
C LEU A 86 0.85 -10.37 4.78
N SER A 87 0.56 -9.33 4.02
CA SER A 87 -0.50 -9.29 3.02
C SER A 87 0.14 -9.13 1.63
N LEU A 88 0.13 -10.21 0.83
CA LEU A 88 0.59 -10.18 -0.56
C LEU A 88 -0.63 -9.96 -1.45
N PHE A 89 -0.76 -8.77 -2.00
CA PHE A 89 -1.93 -8.39 -2.78
C PHE A 89 -1.59 -7.97 -4.21
N ARG A 90 -2.60 -7.92 -5.04
CA ARG A 90 -2.52 -7.47 -6.43
C ARG A 90 -3.42 -6.28 -6.66
N THR A 91 -2.92 -5.35 -7.45
CA THR A 91 -3.70 -4.22 -7.94
C THR A 91 -3.76 -4.24 -9.47
N LEU A 92 -4.90 -3.89 -10.03
CA LEU A 92 -5.09 -3.64 -11.45
C LEU A 92 -5.53 -2.18 -11.64
N ASN A 93 -4.73 -1.40 -12.35
CA ASN A 93 -4.96 0.05 -12.52
C ASN A 93 -5.16 0.80 -11.19
N GLY A 94 -4.41 0.41 -10.15
CA GLY A 94 -4.51 0.99 -8.81
C GLY A 94 -5.68 0.48 -7.96
N THR A 95 -6.53 -0.40 -8.51
CA THR A 95 -7.64 -1.02 -7.77
C THR A 95 -7.21 -2.38 -7.23
N TYR A 96 -7.49 -2.63 -5.95
CA TYR A 96 -7.28 -3.93 -5.32
C TYR A 96 -8.14 -5.01 -5.99
N VAL A 97 -7.53 -6.13 -6.36
CA VAL A 97 -8.20 -7.26 -7.01
C VAL A 97 -8.09 -8.57 -6.24
N GLY A 98 -7.22 -8.67 -5.25
CA GLY A 98 -7.14 -9.87 -4.43
C GLY A 98 -5.84 -10.03 -3.67
N SER A 99 -5.78 -11.03 -2.82
CA SER A 99 -4.63 -11.38 -1.97
C SER A 99 -4.31 -12.87 -2.01
N VAL A 100 -3.05 -13.18 -1.81
CA VAL A 100 -2.56 -14.56 -1.64
C VAL A 100 -2.97 -15.08 -0.26
N LEU A 101 -3.60 -16.24 -0.22
CA LEU A 101 -3.89 -17.01 0.98
C LEU A 101 -2.84 -18.12 1.11
N ALA A 102 -1.93 -17.96 2.03
CA ALA A 102 -0.82 -18.87 2.30
C ALA A 102 -0.34 -18.66 3.75
N THR A 103 0.47 -19.58 4.26
CA THR A 103 1.11 -19.39 5.57
C THR A 103 2.05 -18.19 5.55
N GLU A 104 2.36 -17.64 6.72
CA GLU A 104 3.31 -16.52 6.85
C GLU A 104 4.68 -16.87 6.26
N ASP A 105 5.18 -18.08 6.51
CA ASP A 105 6.47 -18.55 5.99
C ASP A 105 6.49 -18.66 4.46
N GLU A 106 5.40 -19.09 3.85
CA GLU A 106 5.27 -19.15 2.40
C GLU A 106 5.23 -17.75 1.79
N LYS A 107 4.46 -16.81 2.37
CA LYS A 107 4.44 -15.40 1.95
C LYS A 107 5.82 -14.76 2.07
N ARG A 108 6.52 -15.00 3.17
CA ARG A 108 7.92 -14.55 3.34
C ARG A 108 8.82 -15.14 2.27
N SER A 109 8.70 -16.43 2.00
CA SER A 109 9.47 -17.11 0.95
C SER A 109 9.21 -16.53 -0.45
N MET A 110 7.98 -16.11 -0.75
CA MET A 110 7.67 -15.42 -2.01
C MET A 110 8.36 -14.07 -2.12
N LEU A 111 8.39 -13.27 -1.05
CA LEU A 111 9.04 -11.97 -1.03
C LEU A 111 10.57 -12.06 -1.07
N THR A 112 11.15 -13.08 -0.45
CA THR A 112 12.61 -13.27 -0.41
C THR A 112 13.23 -13.60 -1.77
N LYS A 113 12.43 -13.91 -2.78
CA LYS A 113 12.87 -13.95 -4.18
C LYS A 113 13.30 -12.57 -4.72
N TYR A 114 12.84 -11.50 -4.10
CA TYR A 114 13.05 -10.12 -4.54
C TYR A 114 13.92 -9.30 -3.57
N ILE A 115 13.80 -9.55 -2.27
CA ILE A 115 14.43 -8.75 -1.21
C ILE A 115 14.96 -9.63 -0.08
N PRO A 116 16.03 -9.23 0.62
CA PRO A 116 16.59 -9.99 1.74
C PRO A 116 15.58 -10.16 2.89
N LYS A 117 15.59 -11.33 3.53
CA LYS A 117 14.72 -11.63 4.68
C LYS A 117 14.90 -10.63 5.83
N ASP A 118 16.14 -10.30 6.17
CA ASP A 118 16.48 -9.41 7.28
C ASP A 118 15.94 -7.99 7.07
N LEU A 119 15.73 -7.58 5.80
CA LEU A 119 15.13 -6.30 5.47
C LEU A 119 13.66 -6.27 5.88
N LEU A 120 12.90 -7.36 5.64
CA LEU A 120 11.50 -7.46 6.08
C LEU A 120 11.37 -7.36 7.60
N ASP A 121 12.22 -8.07 8.32
CA ASP A 121 12.22 -8.06 9.78
C ASP A 121 12.61 -6.69 10.35
N SER A 122 13.53 -6.00 9.69
CA SER A 122 13.94 -4.64 10.06
C SER A 122 12.83 -3.62 9.81
N ILE A 123 12.14 -3.70 8.67
CA ILE A 123 10.99 -2.85 8.34
C ILE A 123 9.87 -3.06 9.37
N CYS A 124 9.54 -4.33 9.67
CA CYS A 124 8.52 -4.67 10.64
C CYS A 124 8.80 -4.06 12.02
N ARG A 125 10.01 -4.25 12.54
CA ARG A 125 10.43 -3.65 13.84
C ARG A 125 10.35 -2.13 13.81
N TYR A 126 10.88 -1.51 12.76
CA TYR A 126 10.85 -0.06 12.63
C TYR A 126 9.42 0.49 12.64
N ILE A 127 8.49 -0.16 11.92
CA ILE A 127 7.09 0.26 11.89
C ILE A 127 6.46 0.10 13.27
N CYS A 128 6.67 -1.03 13.96
CA CYS A 128 6.16 -1.22 15.32
C CYS A 128 6.65 -0.12 16.26
N ASP A 129 7.95 0.15 16.27
CA ASP A 129 8.57 1.14 17.15
C ASP A 129 8.13 2.57 16.82
N TRP A 130 8.04 2.90 15.53
CA TRP A 130 7.64 4.23 15.08
C TRP A 130 6.16 4.46 15.34
N MET A 131 5.28 3.53 14.95
CA MET A 131 3.84 3.65 15.15
C MET A 131 3.44 3.67 16.64
N SER A 132 4.13 2.91 17.49
CA SER A 132 3.91 2.98 18.93
C SER A 132 4.13 4.39 19.49
N ARG A 133 5.12 5.11 18.99
CA ARG A 133 5.41 6.50 19.40
C ARG A 133 4.42 7.50 18.80
N GLU A 134 4.11 7.37 17.51
CA GLU A 134 3.25 8.31 16.78
C GLU A 134 1.78 8.17 17.19
N ILE A 135 1.28 6.93 17.29
CA ILE A 135 -0.11 6.68 17.68
C ILE A 135 -0.29 6.88 19.19
N ASN A 136 0.65 6.37 20.01
CA ASN A 136 0.68 6.53 21.47
C ASN A 136 -0.70 6.38 22.13
N GLY A 137 -1.45 5.33 21.78
CA GLY A 137 -2.78 5.05 22.32
C GLY A 137 -3.93 5.93 21.79
N GLN A 138 -3.64 6.92 20.91
CA GLN A 138 -4.68 7.76 20.30
C GLN A 138 -5.53 7.01 19.25
N TYR A 139 -4.97 5.96 18.67
CA TYR A 139 -5.70 5.02 17.84
C TYR A 139 -5.57 3.62 18.43
N VAL A 140 -6.69 2.94 18.62
CA VAL A 140 -6.76 1.55 19.09
C VAL A 140 -7.50 0.72 18.05
N GLY A 141 -6.82 -0.29 17.52
CA GLY A 141 -7.41 -1.17 16.52
C GLY A 141 -6.44 -1.62 15.44
N PRO A 142 -6.94 -2.36 14.42
CA PRO A 142 -6.15 -2.86 13.32
C PRO A 142 -5.75 -1.75 12.35
N PHE A 143 -4.52 -1.80 11.84
CA PHE A 143 -4.08 -0.95 10.74
C PHE A 143 -3.15 -1.70 9.79
N GLY A 144 -3.08 -1.27 8.54
CA GLY A 144 -2.19 -1.82 7.53
C GLY A 144 -1.24 -0.77 6.98
N VAL A 145 -0.04 -1.21 6.60
CA VAL A 145 0.94 -0.39 5.89
C VAL A 145 1.20 -1.01 4.53
N ASP A 146 0.78 -0.31 3.48
CA ASP A 146 1.01 -0.72 2.11
C ASP A 146 2.44 -0.37 1.68
N MET A 147 3.09 -1.29 1.01
CA MET A 147 4.48 -1.24 0.58
C MET A 147 4.60 -1.67 -0.88
N MET A 148 5.71 -1.32 -1.50
CA MET A 148 6.02 -1.85 -2.84
C MET A 148 7.49 -2.20 -2.99
N ILE A 149 7.77 -3.25 -3.77
CA ILE A 149 9.09 -3.53 -4.31
C ILE A 149 9.23 -2.74 -5.60
N ILE A 150 10.29 -1.97 -5.71
CA ILE A 150 10.58 -1.10 -6.84
C ILE A 150 11.88 -1.48 -7.51
N LYS A 151 11.95 -1.29 -8.82
CA LYS A 151 13.18 -1.41 -9.59
C LYS A 151 13.91 -0.07 -9.60
N THR A 152 15.20 -0.10 -9.31
CA THR A 152 16.10 1.06 -9.35
C THR A 152 17.34 0.73 -10.18
N HIS A 153 18.15 1.73 -10.49
CA HIS A 153 19.44 1.50 -11.17
C HIS A 153 20.39 0.61 -10.36
N SER A 154 20.27 0.59 -9.03
CA SER A 154 21.06 -0.23 -8.12
C SER A 154 20.42 -1.58 -7.74
N GLY A 155 19.37 -2.01 -8.45
CA GLY A 155 18.64 -3.24 -8.19
C GLY A 155 17.28 -3.02 -7.54
N LEU A 156 16.74 -4.07 -6.93
CA LEU A 156 15.44 -4.02 -6.29
C LEU A 156 15.56 -3.37 -4.89
N LYS A 157 14.59 -2.52 -4.56
CA LYS A 157 14.46 -1.87 -3.26
C LYS A 157 13.02 -1.95 -2.77
N VAL A 158 12.82 -1.72 -1.47
CA VAL A 158 11.48 -1.58 -0.87
C VAL A 158 11.19 -0.10 -0.66
N ASN A 159 10.02 0.34 -1.12
CA ASN A 159 9.37 1.52 -0.57
C ASN A 159 8.51 1.05 0.62
N PRO A 160 8.94 1.30 1.87
CA PRO A 160 8.37 0.65 3.05
C PRO A 160 7.08 1.32 3.54
N CYS A 161 6.65 2.41 2.92
CA CYS A 161 5.41 3.11 3.27
C CYS A 161 4.87 3.86 2.07
N VAL A 162 3.89 3.25 1.40
CA VAL A 162 3.12 3.87 0.31
C VAL A 162 1.87 4.52 0.86
N GLU A 163 1.24 3.86 1.83
CA GLU A 163 0.02 4.30 2.50
C GLU A 163 -0.10 3.63 3.88
N ILE A 164 -0.59 4.39 4.86
CA ILE A 164 -0.98 3.86 6.17
C ILE A 164 -2.50 3.90 6.25
N ASN A 165 -3.10 2.74 6.49
CA ASN A 165 -4.54 2.56 6.56
C ASN A 165 -4.95 2.32 8.02
N LEU A 166 -5.35 3.37 8.77
CA LEU A 166 -5.81 3.26 10.17
C LEU A 166 -7.23 2.66 10.25
N ARG A 167 -7.37 1.45 9.79
CA ARG A 167 -8.60 0.66 9.75
C ARG A 167 -8.27 -0.80 9.46
N ARG A 168 -9.26 -1.69 9.62
CA ARG A 168 -9.16 -3.04 9.07
C ARG A 168 -9.07 -2.98 7.54
N THR A 169 -8.06 -3.63 6.97
CA THR A 169 -7.79 -3.70 5.53
C THR A 169 -8.25 -5.02 4.94
N MET A 170 -8.21 -5.14 3.61
CA MET A 170 -8.38 -6.43 2.93
C MET A 170 -7.23 -7.40 3.24
N GLY A 171 -6.07 -6.89 3.64
CA GLY A 171 -4.97 -7.70 4.16
C GLY A 171 -5.34 -8.45 5.42
N HIS A 172 -6.01 -7.82 6.38
CA HIS A 172 -6.51 -8.51 7.58
C HIS A 172 -7.57 -9.57 7.24
N VAL A 173 -8.41 -9.32 6.24
CA VAL A 173 -9.36 -10.35 5.76
C VAL A 173 -8.60 -11.53 5.18
N ALA A 174 -7.60 -11.28 4.34
CA ALA A 174 -6.76 -12.34 3.78
C ALA A 174 -6.01 -13.11 4.87
N LEU A 175 -5.50 -12.45 5.92
CA LEU A 175 -4.87 -13.13 7.06
C LEU A 175 -5.83 -14.06 7.77
N SER A 176 -7.08 -13.63 8.01
CA SER A 176 -8.08 -14.45 8.70
C SER A 176 -8.54 -15.66 7.89
N LEU A 177 -8.35 -15.64 6.57
CA LEU A 177 -8.67 -16.73 5.64
C LEU A 177 -7.44 -17.57 5.25
N SER A 178 -6.24 -17.12 5.62
CA SER A 178 -4.99 -17.83 5.32
C SER A 178 -4.85 -19.08 6.18
N PRO A 179 -4.32 -20.19 5.64
CA PRO A 179 -4.08 -21.39 6.41
C PRO A 179 -2.99 -21.16 7.47
N THR A 180 -3.08 -21.86 8.60
CA THR A 180 -2.07 -21.87 9.67
C THR A 180 -1.00 -22.93 9.44
N THR A 181 -1.31 -23.97 8.68
CA THR A 181 -0.41 -25.05 8.28
C THR A 181 -0.21 -25.00 6.77
N ARG A 182 0.88 -25.61 6.29
CA ARG A 182 1.18 -25.65 4.86
C ARG A 182 0.12 -26.45 4.12
N GLU A 183 -0.68 -25.77 3.36
CA GLU A 183 -1.75 -26.31 2.52
C GLU A 183 -1.60 -25.79 1.08
N GLN A 184 -2.57 -26.09 0.23
CA GLN A 184 -2.61 -25.53 -1.10
C GLN A 184 -2.80 -24.01 -1.02
N GLN A 185 -1.88 -23.27 -1.65
CA GLN A 185 -1.97 -21.82 -1.76
C GLN A 185 -3.16 -21.45 -2.64
N CYS A 186 -3.90 -20.42 -2.21
CA CYS A 186 -5.08 -19.92 -2.91
C CYS A 186 -4.97 -18.42 -3.15
N LEU A 187 -5.77 -17.92 -4.08
CA LEU A 187 -5.96 -16.49 -4.30
C LEU A 187 -7.37 -16.09 -3.84
N MET A 188 -7.45 -15.18 -2.90
CA MET A 188 -8.69 -14.45 -2.62
C MET A 188 -8.87 -13.38 -3.68
N ASN A 189 -9.84 -13.55 -4.55
CA ASN A 189 -10.17 -12.61 -5.61
C ASN A 189 -11.40 -11.78 -5.24
N ILE A 190 -11.32 -10.47 -5.47
CA ILE A 190 -12.44 -9.55 -5.27
C ILE A 190 -12.84 -8.99 -6.63
N GLY A 191 -14.08 -9.23 -7.02
CA GLY A 191 -14.70 -8.71 -8.25
C GLY A 191 -15.90 -7.83 -7.94
N TYR A 192 -16.22 -6.92 -8.85
CA TYR A 192 -17.45 -6.12 -8.85
C TYR A 192 -18.19 -6.40 -10.15
N ASP A 193 -19.46 -6.80 -10.06
CA ASP A 193 -20.29 -7.18 -11.22
C ASP A 193 -21.14 -6.04 -11.78
N GLY A 194 -20.93 -4.82 -11.27
CA GLY A 194 -21.74 -3.65 -11.59
C GLY A 194 -22.82 -3.35 -10.55
N ASN A 195 -23.13 -4.31 -9.66
CA ASN A 195 -24.17 -4.18 -8.63
C ASN A 195 -23.60 -4.44 -7.22
N SER A 196 -22.78 -5.49 -7.07
CA SER A 196 -22.23 -5.89 -5.77
C SER A 196 -20.78 -6.38 -5.89
N TYR A 197 -20.09 -6.38 -4.74
CA TYR A 197 -18.76 -6.99 -4.63
C TYR A 197 -18.91 -8.48 -4.31
N HIS A 198 -18.10 -9.29 -4.98
CA HIS A 198 -18.04 -10.73 -4.79
C HIS A 198 -16.62 -11.15 -4.41
N MET A 199 -16.51 -12.01 -3.41
CA MET A 199 -15.27 -12.66 -3.04
C MET A 199 -15.30 -14.11 -3.54
N ARG A 200 -14.19 -14.55 -4.16
CA ARG A 200 -13.98 -15.94 -4.58
C ARG A 200 -12.60 -16.40 -4.13
N ILE A 201 -12.50 -17.64 -3.68
CA ILE A 201 -11.22 -18.28 -3.40
C ILE A 201 -10.93 -19.19 -4.61
N ILE A 202 -9.78 -18.97 -5.25
CA ILE A 202 -9.38 -19.64 -6.49
C ILE A 202 -8.08 -20.40 -6.21
N ASN A 203 -8.10 -21.70 -6.55
CA ASN A 203 -6.92 -22.57 -6.50
C ASN A 203 -6.18 -22.47 -7.84
N ASP A 204 -5.53 -21.33 -8.09
CA ASP A 204 -4.83 -21.11 -9.35
C ASP A 204 -3.34 -20.81 -9.08
N HIS A 205 -2.49 -21.77 -9.44
CA HIS A 205 -1.05 -21.69 -9.22
C HIS A 205 -0.34 -20.69 -10.15
N GLU A 206 -0.93 -20.34 -11.30
CA GLU A 206 -0.31 -19.39 -12.26
C GLU A 206 -0.51 -17.93 -11.85
N LEU A 207 -1.48 -17.64 -10.99
CA LEU A 207 -1.81 -16.28 -10.53
C LEU A 207 -1.15 -15.92 -9.20
N LEU A 208 -0.46 -16.84 -8.57
CA LEU A 208 0.20 -16.60 -7.30
C LEU A 208 1.47 -15.77 -7.52
N TYR A 209 1.47 -14.61 -6.98
CA TYR A 209 2.49 -13.58 -6.70
C TYR A 209 3.84 -13.68 -7.46
#